data_a0f9a7618efc5796b220aead4148a254
#
_entry.id   a0f9a7618efc5796b220aead4148a254
#
_cell.length_a   1.000
_cell.length_b   1.000
_cell.length_c   1.000
_cell.angle_alpha   90.00
_cell.angle_beta   90.00
_cell.angle_gamma   90.00
#
_symmetry.space_group_name_H-M   'P 1'
#
loop_
_entity.id
_entity.type
_entity.pdbx_description
1 polymer ?
#
loop_
_entity_poly.entity_id
_entity_poly.type
_entity_poly.pdbx_seq_one_letter_code
_entity_poly.pdbx_strand_id
1 'polypeptide(L)'
;MKKKLLSALLSVAMVSALLVGCGDTATEPAADAAATTDAAADTAATDEAAPADDAAAATGSWDVTDGGKVLNIYCWNEEFKSRLTDHYPGYTEVDGTHGTIGDVQVVWNITPSDDNAYQNNLDETLLAQADAAADDKIDLFLVEADYALKYVDTEYTVPVSALGLTDADVADQYQYTKDVVTDANGQLKGVSWQGCPGVLVYNRAAATEVLGADDHDTVQAAVKDWDTFLATAATMSDAGYKMTATTNDAFRVFSNNVTTKWVENGAINIDANIKAWVDMSKTMVDAGQTGTADLWSDDWSKGFYPEGKVFCYFGPAWLVDFCMAADDTASIAAQGGWGATEGPQGFYWGGTWICGANGTDNAAEVCDIMKQLTTNTDIMKEIVVADNDFVNNKPAMDAMAADETYGDAVLGGMNPLPMYCAGVEKIDLSNLTNYDQGCNESFQLAMKEYFEGNATYEEALDLFYTGVTEKYPELTY
;
A
#
# COMPACT_ATOMS: atom_id res chain seq x y z
N MET A 1 -2.85 31.70 -7.94
CA MET A 1 -4.09 31.45 -8.69
C MET A 1 -3.79 31.50 -10.18
N LYS A 2 -3.43 30.37 -10.78
CA LYS A 2 -3.30 30.03 -12.22
C LYS A 2 -2.11 29.09 -12.44
N LYS A 3 -2.28 27.80 -12.11
CA LYS A 3 -1.48 26.65 -12.62
C LYS A 3 -2.01 25.36 -12.02
N LYS A 4 -3.24 24.98 -12.29
CA LYS A 4 -3.78 23.62 -12.06
C LYS A 4 -4.82 23.36 -13.15
N LEU A 5 -4.34 23.10 -14.35
CA LEU A 5 -5.15 22.62 -15.46
C LEU A 5 -4.23 21.92 -16.43
N LEU A 6 -3.92 20.64 -16.15
CA LEU A 6 -3.46 19.66 -17.15
C LEU A 6 -3.20 18.30 -16.47
N SER A 7 -4.22 17.57 -16.14
CA SER A 7 -4.12 16.14 -15.84
C SER A 7 -5.48 15.44 -15.91
N ALA A 8 -6.25 15.74 -16.92
CA ALA A 8 -7.45 14.98 -17.21
C ALA A 8 -7.55 14.87 -18.73
N LEU A 9 -6.87 13.89 -19.31
CA LEU A 9 -7.10 13.37 -20.66
C LEU A 9 -5.92 12.48 -21.07
N LEU A 10 -6.00 11.18 -20.77
CA LEU A 10 -5.45 10.09 -21.59
C LEU A 10 -5.78 8.74 -20.93
N SER A 11 -6.95 8.26 -21.15
CA SER A 11 -7.25 6.84 -21.00
C SER A 11 -8.42 6.48 -21.92
N VAL A 12 -8.10 6.25 -23.19
CA VAL A 12 -8.95 5.45 -24.09
C VAL A 12 -8.04 4.77 -25.12
N ALA A 13 -8.26 3.47 -25.23
CA ALA A 13 -7.87 2.56 -26.28
C ALA A 13 -6.62 1.73 -26.06
N MET A 14 -6.83 0.44 -25.75
CA MET A 14 -6.49 -0.67 -26.65
C MET A 14 -7.04 -1.99 -26.11
N VAL A 15 -8.20 -2.33 -26.59
CA VAL A 15 -8.69 -3.72 -26.68
C VAL A 15 -8.58 -4.12 -28.16
N SER A 16 -8.08 -5.32 -28.37
CA SER A 16 -8.16 -6.15 -29.57
C SER A 16 -6.87 -6.41 -30.32
N ALA A 17 -6.35 -7.64 -30.15
CA ALA A 17 -6.05 -8.55 -31.27
C ALA A 17 -5.62 -9.93 -30.73
N LEU A 18 -6.57 -10.80 -30.54
CA LEU A 18 -6.39 -12.26 -30.65
C LEU A 18 -6.76 -12.65 -32.07
N LEU A 19 -5.93 -13.44 -32.76
CA LEU A 19 -6.27 -14.68 -33.47
C LEU A 19 -5.26 -15.05 -34.54
N VAL A 20 -4.88 -16.34 -34.48
CA VAL A 20 -4.63 -17.30 -35.56
C VAL A 20 -3.20 -17.50 -36.10
N GLY A 21 -2.74 -18.72 -35.95
CA GLY A 21 -1.76 -19.35 -36.83
C GLY A 21 -1.18 -20.68 -36.33
N CYS A 22 -1.89 -21.77 -36.59
CA CYS A 22 -1.39 -23.16 -36.51
C CYS A 22 -0.23 -23.43 -37.45
N GLY A 23 0.62 -24.39 -37.08
CA GLY A 23 1.46 -25.10 -38.06
C GLY A 23 2.54 -25.98 -37.44
N ASP A 24 2.24 -27.30 -37.37
CA ASP A 24 3.04 -28.49 -37.18
C ASP A 24 4.53 -28.46 -37.56
N THR A 25 5.41 -29.15 -36.86
CA THR A 25 5.77 -30.56 -36.97
C THR A 25 6.98 -30.94 -36.12
N ALA A 26 6.80 -31.97 -35.33
CA ALA A 26 7.63 -33.11 -34.91
C ALA A 26 9.14 -33.12 -35.21
N THR A 27 9.95 -33.50 -34.20
CA THR A 27 10.63 -34.81 -34.12
C THR A 27 11.51 -34.91 -32.87
N GLU A 28 11.23 -35.91 -32.02
CA GLU A 28 12.18 -36.57 -31.09
C GLU A 28 13.14 -37.47 -31.88
N PRO A 29 14.21 -38.03 -31.32
CA PRO A 29 14.20 -38.94 -30.17
C PRO A 29 15.44 -38.89 -29.23
N ALA A 30 15.24 -39.19 -27.98
CA ALA A 30 15.43 -40.44 -27.23
C ALA A 30 16.83 -40.79 -26.73
N ALA A 31 16.87 -41.06 -25.39
CA ALA A 31 17.59 -42.10 -24.63
C ALA A 31 19.12 -41.90 -24.40
N ASP A 32 19.68 -42.20 -23.26
CA ASP A 32 19.57 -43.36 -22.37
C ASP A 32 20.30 -43.14 -21.03
N ALA A 33 19.72 -43.58 -19.98
CA ALA A 33 20.11 -44.31 -18.82
C ALA A 33 21.57 -44.36 -18.31
N ALA A 34 21.78 -44.22 -17.01
CA ALA A 34 22.02 -45.33 -16.09
C ALA A 34 22.32 -44.88 -14.66
N ALA A 35 21.66 -45.56 -13.76
CA ALA A 35 21.81 -45.55 -12.31
C ALA A 35 23.10 -46.22 -11.83
N THR A 36 23.58 -45.84 -10.64
CA THR A 36 24.03 -46.81 -9.61
C THR A 36 24.01 -46.21 -8.21
N THR A 37 23.33 -46.88 -7.36
CA THR A 37 23.29 -47.12 -5.91
C THR A 37 24.69 -47.17 -5.24
N ASP A 38 24.86 -46.71 -3.99
CA ASP A 38 24.82 -47.48 -2.74
C ASP A 38 25.27 -46.64 -1.53
N ALA A 39 24.52 -46.65 -0.53
CA ALA A 39 24.56 -47.28 0.80
C ALA A 39 25.29 -46.54 1.92
N ALA A 40 24.50 -46.26 2.89
CA ALA A 40 24.55 -46.06 4.32
C ALA A 40 25.85 -46.37 5.11
N ALA A 41 26.08 -45.52 6.14
CA ALA A 41 26.49 -45.98 7.47
C ALA A 41 26.21 -44.91 8.52
N ASP A 42 25.43 -45.32 9.46
CA ASP A 42 25.03 -44.82 10.77
C ASP A 42 26.26 -44.69 11.70
N THR A 43 26.36 -43.58 12.46
CA THR A 43 26.88 -43.63 13.85
C THR A 43 26.32 -42.48 14.69
N ALA A 44 25.75 -42.86 15.80
CA ALA A 44 25.10 -42.04 16.81
C ALA A 44 26.06 -41.35 17.79
N ALA A 45 25.54 -40.26 18.37
CA ALA A 45 25.69 -39.72 19.73
C ALA A 45 26.98 -38.98 20.11
N THR A 46 26.84 -37.74 20.51
CA THR A 46 26.76 -37.38 21.96
C THR A 46 26.44 -35.88 22.10
N ASP A 47 25.52 -35.62 23.04
CA ASP A 47 25.18 -34.36 23.63
C ASP A 47 26.42 -33.64 24.21
N GLU A 48 26.63 -32.37 23.80
CA GLU A 48 27.33 -31.39 24.64
C GLU A 48 26.80 -30.00 24.29
N ALA A 49 26.15 -29.37 25.26
CA ALA A 49 25.66 -28.00 25.16
C ALA A 49 26.84 -27.05 25.01
N ALA A 50 26.94 -26.37 23.88
CA ALA A 50 27.81 -25.22 23.69
C ALA A 50 27.08 -23.92 23.98
N PRO A 51 27.76 -22.90 24.49
CA PRO A 51 27.16 -21.64 24.97
C PRO A 51 26.62 -20.82 23.82
N ALA A 52 25.59 -20.03 24.10
CA ALA A 52 25.03 -19.03 23.20
C ALA A 52 26.14 -18.07 22.76
N ASP A 53 26.59 -18.22 21.55
CA ASP A 53 27.40 -17.20 20.88
C ASP A 53 26.47 -16.12 20.36
N ASP A 54 26.77 -14.88 20.74
CA ASP A 54 26.26 -13.67 20.10
C ASP A 54 26.29 -13.86 18.58
N ALA A 55 25.11 -13.89 17.97
CA ALA A 55 24.99 -13.79 16.53
C ALA A 55 25.43 -12.38 16.13
N ALA A 56 26.70 -12.24 15.82
CA ALA A 56 27.21 -11.07 15.14
C ALA A 56 26.45 -10.99 13.80
N ALA A 57 25.57 -9.99 13.66
CA ALA A 57 24.94 -9.63 12.41
C ALA A 57 26.03 -9.60 11.33
N ALA A 58 25.79 -10.29 10.22
CA ALA A 58 26.67 -10.23 9.06
C ALA A 58 26.69 -8.77 8.57
N THR A 59 27.74 -8.05 8.95
CA THR A 59 28.02 -6.70 8.44
C THR A 59 28.55 -6.88 7.03
N GLY A 60 27.63 -7.00 6.04
CA GLY A 60 27.98 -6.77 4.65
C GLY A 60 28.48 -5.33 4.55
N SER A 61 29.59 -5.10 3.85
CA SER A 61 30.02 -3.74 3.55
C SER A 61 29.08 -3.21 2.45
N TRP A 62 28.20 -2.29 2.85
CA TRP A 62 27.34 -1.57 1.93
C TRP A 62 28.18 -0.56 1.14
N ASP A 63 27.92 -0.46 -0.16
CA ASP A 63 28.57 0.54 -1.01
C ASP A 63 27.75 1.84 -0.94
N VAL A 64 28.06 2.65 0.06
CA VAL A 64 27.46 3.97 0.26
C VAL A 64 28.56 5.00 0.45
N THR A 65 28.49 6.08 -0.32
CA THR A 65 29.49 7.15 -0.30
C THR A 65 28.80 8.51 -0.42
N ASP A 66 29.59 9.57 -0.31
CA ASP A 66 29.14 10.94 -0.44
C ASP A 66 29.94 11.65 -1.54
N GLY A 67 29.40 12.78 -2.02
CA GLY A 67 30.06 13.67 -2.99
C GLY A 67 29.58 13.48 -4.41
N GLY A 68 28.50 12.72 -4.62
CA GLY A 68 27.72 12.67 -5.86
C GLY A 68 27.26 14.07 -6.29
N LYS A 69 26.89 14.19 -7.56
CA LYS A 69 26.41 15.46 -8.15
C LYS A 69 24.97 15.37 -8.62
N VAL A 70 24.47 14.18 -8.77
CA VAL A 70 23.12 13.88 -9.20
C VAL A 70 22.48 12.92 -8.20
N LEU A 71 21.37 13.32 -7.61
CA LEU A 71 20.54 12.52 -6.73
C LEU A 71 19.34 12.01 -7.55
N ASN A 72 19.33 10.73 -7.90
CA ASN A 72 18.24 10.12 -8.65
C ASN A 72 17.21 9.54 -7.70
N ILE A 73 15.96 10.06 -7.77
CA ILE A 73 14.82 9.62 -6.98
C ILE A 73 13.82 8.87 -7.88
N TYR A 74 13.46 7.64 -7.50
CA TYR A 74 12.52 6.80 -8.22
C TYR A 74 11.19 6.69 -7.44
N CYS A 75 10.08 7.04 -8.08
CA CYS A 75 8.74 6.99 -7.50
C CYS A 75 7.69 6.70 -8.58
N TRP A 76 6.43 6.41 -8.16
CA TRP A 76 5.36 6.08 -9.10
C TRP A 76 4.37 7.22 -9.36
N ASN A 77 4.41 8.28 -8.56
CA ASN A 77 3.55 9.46 -8.69
C ASN A 77 4.26 10.72 -8.16
N GLU A 78 3.55 11.82 -8.13
CA GLU A 78 4.11 13.11 -7.69
C GLU A 78 3.94 13.38 -6.18
N GLU A 79 3.35 12.47 -5.40
CA GLU A 79 3.09 12.68 -3.98
C GLU A 79 4.38 12.98 -3.19
N PHE A 80 5.38 12.09 -3.27
CA PHE A 80 6.66 12.32 -2.59
C PHE A 80 7.38 13.57 -3.09
N LYS A 81 7.28 13.86 -4.38
CA LYS A 81 7.85 15.08 -4.95
C LYS A 81 7.20 16.32 -4.32
N SER A 82 5.87 16.32 -4.13
CA SER A 82 5.19 17.44 -3.48
C SER A 82 5.63 17.56 -2.01
N ARG A 83 5.74 16.44 -1.26
CA ARG A 83 6.23 16.45 0.12
C ARG A 83 7.63 17.07 0.23
N LEU A 84 8.53 16.70 -0.71
CA LEU A 84 9.90 17.24 -0.72
C LEU A 84 9.91 18.70 -1.15
N THR A 85 9.13 19.08 -2.16
CA THR A 85 9.04 20.44 -2.67
C THR A 85 8.47 21.42 -1.63
N ASP A 86 7.43 21.00 -0.93
CA ASP A 86 6.66 21.89 -0.06
C ASP A 86 7.22 21.93 1.38
N HIS A 87 7.89 20.87 1.83
CA HIS A 87 8.29 20.72 3.23
C HIS A 87 9.78 20.52 3.48
N TYR A 88 10.57 20.08 2.49
CA TYR A 88 12.00 19.92 2.72
C TYR A 88 12.76 21.24 2.49
N PRO A 89 13.36 21.81 3.54
CA PRO A 89 13.89 23.19 3.48
C PRO A 89 15.12 23.35 2.57
N GLY A 90 15.72 22.25 2.15
CA GLY A 90 16.94 22.26 1.29
C GLY A 90 16.64 22.14 -0.19
N TYR A 91 15.40 21.86 -0.59
CA TYR A 91 15.04 21.61 -1.99
C TYR A 91 14.63 22.89 -2.72
N THR A 92 15.02 22.99 -3.99
CA THR A 92 14.57 24.02 -4.92
C THR A 92 14.18 23.39 -6.25
N GLU A 93 12.92 23.48 -6.64
CA GLU A 93 12.45 23.01 -7.94
C GLU A 93 13.04 23.83 -9.08
N VAL A 94 13.53 23.16 -10.11
CA VAL A 94 14.04 23.77 -11.37
C VAL A 94 13.00 23.63 -12.48
N ASP A 95 12.47 22.43 -12.66
CA ASP A 95 11.37 22.11 -13.58
C ASP A 95 10.61 20.88 -13.09
N GLY A 96 9.66 20.38 -13.88
CA GLY A 96 8.80 19.24 -13.51
C GLY A 96 9.53 17.96 -13.17
N THR A 97 10.79 17.79 -13.59
CA THR A 97 11.59 16.58 -13.38
C THR A 97 12.94 16.82 -12.73
N HIS A 98 13.29 18.09 -12.45
CA HIS A 98 14.58 18.43 -11.86
C HIS A 98 14.43 19.43 -10.71
N GLY A 99 15.34 19.32 -9.76
CA GLY A 99 15.52 20.25 -8.66
C GLY A 99 16.97 20.30 -8.20
N THR A 100 17.24 20.98 -7.09
CA THR A 100 18.55 21.01 -6.45
C THR A 100 18.43 20.93 -4.93
N ILE A 101 19.41 20.28 -4.30
CA ILE A 101 19.68 20.32 -2.86
C ILE A 101 21.11 20.80 -2.71
N GLY A 102 21.32 22.06 -2.30
CA GLY A 102 22.64 22.68 -2.31
C GLY A 102 23.26 22.66 -3.72
N ASP A 103 24.42 22.00 -3.86
CA ASP A 103 25.14 21.85 -5.14
C ASP A 103 24.82 20.53 -5.87
N VAL A 104 23.90 19.68 -5.32
CA VAL A 104 23.49 18.42 -5.90
C VAL A 104 22.23 18.61 -6.74
N GLN A 105 22.26 18.14 -7.98
CA GLN A 105 21.08 18.11 -8.84
C GLN A 105 20.16 16.96 -8.43
N VAL A 106 18.86 17.22 -8.29
CA VAL A 106 17.84 16.18 -8.07
C VAL A 106 17.17 15.85 -9.39
N VAL A 107 17.06 14.55 -9.70
CA VAL A 107 16.38 14.04 -10.88
C VAL A 107 15.22 13.13 -10.45
N TRP A 108 14.01 13.47 -10.87
CA TRP A 108 12.80 12.70 -10.59
C TRP A 108 12.54 11.69 -11.70
N ASN A 109 12.61 10.43 -11.36
CA ASN A 109 12.27 9.29 -12.23
C ASN A 109 10.89 8.76 -11.85
N ILE A 110 9.83 9.38 -12.41
CA ILE A 110 8.44 9.08 -12.09
C ILE A 110 7.89 8.13 -13.14
N THR A 111 7.54 6.90 -12.72
CA THR A 111 6.92 5.87 -13.58
C THR A 111 5.60 5.44 -12.96
N PRO A 112 4.44 5.64 -13.60
CA PRO A 112 3.15 5.19 -13.06
C PRO A 112 3.13 3.70 -12.72
N SER A 113 2.32 3.31 -11.73
CA SER A 113 2.22 1.92 -11.26
C SER A 113 1.35 1.02 -12.16
N ASP A 114 0.71 1.56 -13.19
CA ASP A 114 -0.15 0.79 -14.08
C ASP A 114 0.58 -0.45 -14.61
N ASP A 115 -0.06 -1.60 -14.56
CA ASP A 115 0.50 -2.88 -14.99
C ASP A 115 1.87 -3.21 -14.36
N ASN A 116 2.12 -2.75 -13.13
CA ASN A 116 3.39 -2.89 -12.43
C ASN A 116 4.58 -2.19 -13.13
N ALA A 117 4.33 -1.19 -13.98
CA ALA A 117 5.38 -0.54 -14.76
C ALA A 117 6.46 0.08 -13.88
N TYR A 118 6.09 0.71 -12.75
CA TYR A 118 7.06 1.23 -11.78
C TYR A 118 7.98 0.14 -11.23
N GLN A 119 7.40 -0.96 -10.74
CA GLN A 119 8.19 -2.07 -10.17
C GLN A 119 9.10 -2.71 -11.22
N ASN A 120 8.61 -2.90 -12.45
CA ASN A 120 9.41 -3.45 -13.54
C ASN A 120 10.60 -2.54 -13.89
N ASN A 121 10.37 -1.21 -13.97
CA ASN A 121 11.44 -0.24 -14.21
C ASN A 121 12.46 -0.20 -13.06
N LEU A 122 11.98 -0.25 -11.81
CA LEU A 122 12.84 -0.28 -10.63
C LEU A 122 13.68 -1.54 -10.57
N ASP A 123 13.08 -2.72 -10.87
CA ASP A 123 13.79 -4.00 -10.94
C ASP A 123 14.94 -3.96 -11.96
N GLU A 124 14.66 -3.51 -13.19
CA GLU A 124 15.67 -3.42 -14.26
C GLU A 124 16.83 -2.49 -13.87
N THR A 125 16.49 -1.33 -13.27
CA THR A 125 17.50 -0.32 -12.90
C THR A 125 18.33 -0.77 -11.70
N LEU A 126 17.73 -1.37 -10.66
CA LEU A 126 18.46 -1.92 -9.52
C LEU A 126 19.38 -3.06 -9.92
N LEU A 127 18.96 -3.93 -10.86
CA LEU A 127 19.82 -4.98 -11.40
C LEU A 127 21.05 -4.42 -12.16
N ALA A 128 20.92 -3.25 -12.79
CA ALA A 128 22.00 -2.59 -13.51
C ALA A 128 22.86 -1.67 -12.60
N GLN A 129 22.47 -1.44 -11.35
CA GLN A 129 23.04 -0.46 -10.41
C GLN A 129 24.57 -0.55 -10.29
N ALA A 130 25.14 -1.78 -10.21
CA ALA A 130 26.58 -1.99 -10.03
C ALA A 130 27.43 -1.51 -11.22
N ASP A 131 26.85 -1.55 -12.43
CA ASP A 131 27.53 -1.20 -13.69
C ASP A 131 27.18 0.21 -14.17
N ALA A 132 26.25 0.90 -13.49
CA ALA A 132 25.83 2.26 -13.84
C ALA A 132 26.95 3.28 -13.59
N ALA A 133 26.99 4.34 -14.39
CA ALA A 133 27.84 5.49 -14.10
C ALA A 133 27.36 6.19 -12.81
N ALA A 134 28.25 6.89 -12.11
CA ALA A 134 27.94 7.52 -10.83
C ALA A 134 26.66 8.38 -10.89
N ASP A 135 26.57 9.28 -11.87
CA ASP A 135 25.42 10.17 -12.03
C ASP A 135 24.13 9.49 -12.55
N ASP A 136 24.19 8.20 -12.91
CA ASP A 136 23.06 7.41 -13.43
C ASP A 136 22.55 6.37 -12.39
N LYS A 137 23.20 6.27 -11.22
CA LYS A 137 22.81 5.36 -10.15
C LYS A 137 21.54 5.82 -9.46
N ILE A 138 20.72 4.86 -9.01
CA ILE A 138 19.63 5.16 -8.07
C ILE A 138 20.25 5.51 -6.71
N ASP A 139 19.79 6.59 -6.10
CA ASP A 139 20.15 6.95 -4.73
C ASP A 139 19.03 6.64 -3.75
N LEU A 140 17.82 7.06 -4.10
CA LEU A 140 16.62 6.91 -3.32
C LEU A 140 15.50 6.37 -4.17
N PHE A 141 14.76 5.40 -3.65
CA PHE A 141 13.56 4.88 -4.31
C PHE A 141 12.45 4.62 -3.30
N LEU A 142 11.22 4.64 -3.79
CA LEU A 142 10.06 4.43 -2.97
C LEU A 142 9.51 3.02 -3.12
N VAL A 143 8.99 2.47 -2.02
CA VAL A 143 8.24 1.22 -2.03
C VAL A 143 6.91 1.41 -1.31
N GLU A 144 5.89 0.72 -1.77
CA GLU A 144 4.57 0.69 -1.17
C GLU A 144 4.42 -0.57 -0.31
N ALA A 145 3.52 -0.53 0.70
CA ALA A 145 3.36 -1.60 1.69
C ALA A 145 3.22 -3.00 1.10
N ASP A 146 2.46 -3.15 0.01
CA ASP A 146 2.11 -4.45 -0.54
C ASP A 146 3.31 -5.21 -1.14
N TYR A 147 4.35 -4.46 -1.57
CA TYR A 147 5.54 -5.04 -2.20
C TYR A 147 6.87 -4.63 -1.54
N ALA A 148 6.83 -3.95 -0.39
CA ALA A 148 8.05 -3.51 0.29
C ALA A 148 9.03 -4.66 0.56
N LEU A 149 8.53 -5.81 1.03
CA LEU A 149 9.36 -6.97 1.34
C LEU A 149 10.12 -7.53 0.12
N LYS A 150 9.61 -7.33 -1.10
CA LYS A 150 10.30 -7.69 -2.33
C LYS A 150 11.67 -7.00 -2.45
N TYR A 151 11.78 -5.77 -1.95
CA TYR A 151 12.99 -4.95 -2.08
C TYR A 151 13.85 -4.95 -0.81
N VAL A 152 13.24 -4.96 0.37
CA VAL A 152 13.99 -4.85 1.63
C VAL A 152 14.82 -6.11 1.95
N ASP A 153 14.35 -7.28 1.55
CA ASP A 153 15.11 -8.55 1.72
C ASP A 153 16.17 -8.76 0.63
N THR A 154 16.63 -7.68 -0.02
CA THR A 154 17.63 -7.74 -1.07
C THR A 154 18.92 -7.01 -0.73
N GLU A 155 19.97 -7.25 -1.52
CA GLU A 155 21.22 -6.50 -1.45
C GLU A 155 21.14 -5.11 -2.11
N TYR A 156 20.04 -4.80 -2.80
CA TYR A 156 19.84 -3.51 -3.47
C TYR A 156 19.41 -2.39 -2.53
N THR A 157 18.81 -2.74 -1.38
CA THR A 157 18.35 -1.79 -0.38
C THR A 157 19.30 -1.79 0.82
N VAL A 158 19.86 -0.64 1.17
CA VAL A 158 20.77 -0.52 2.32
C VAL A 158 20.01 -0.34 3.63
N PRO A 159 20.53 -0.81 4.77
CA PRO A 159 20.00 -0.43 6.07
C PRO A 159 20.09 1.08 6.28
N VAL A 160 19.05 1.67 6.86
CA VAL A 160 19.04 3.11 7.14
C VAL A 160 20.20 3.54 8.05
N SER A 161 20.70 2.63 8.88
CA SER A 161 21.91 2.86 9.72
C SER A 161 23.18 3.03 8.89
N ALA A 162 23.27 2.42 7.70
CA ALA A 162 24.41 2.61 6.79
C ALA A 162 24.41 4.01 6.16
N LEU A 163 23.24 4.65 6.05
CA LEU A 163 23.09 6.04 5.61
C LEU A 163 23.29 7.04 6.73
N GLY A 164 23.26 6.62 8.00
CA GLY A 164 23.48 7.47 9.15
C GLY A 164 22.25 7.77 10.01
N LEU A 165 21.10 7.10 9.76
CA LEU A 165 19.98 7.12 10.68
C LEU A 165 20.25 6.16 11.85
N THR A 166 19.83 6.56 13.04
CA THR A 166 19.98 5.75 14.25
C THR A 166 18.61 5.29 14.76
N ASP A 167 18.59 4.28 15.62
CA ASP A 167 17.36 3.84 16.30
C ASP A 167 16.69 4.98 17.08
N ALA A 168 17.50 5.93 17.59
CA ALA A 168 16.98 7.10 18.29
C ALA A 168 16.26 8.08 17.35
N ASP A 169 16.69 8.20 16.09
CA ASP A 169 16.03 9.05 15.10
C ASP A 169 14.63 8.53 14.78
N VAL A 170 14.43 7.20 14.71
CA VAL A 170 13.17 6.55 14.33
C VAL A 170 12.33 6.07 15.54
N ALA A 171 12.70 6.48 16.76
CA ALA A 171 12.04 6.02 17.99
C ALA A 171 10.57 6.45 18.08
N ASP A 172 10.23 7.61 17.53
CA ASP A 172 8.89 8.19 17.54
C ASP A 172 7.98 7.69 16.42
N GLN A 173 8.47 6.83 15.52
CA GLN A 173 7.68 6.21 14.47
C GLN A 173 6.83 5.05 15.03
N TYR A 174 5.68 4.78 14.39
CA TYR A 174 4.84 3.64 14.74
C TYR A 174 5.55 2.32 14.40
N GLN A 175 5.38 1.31 15.28
CA GLN A 175 6.16 0.06 15.14
C GLN A 175 5.87 -0.68 13.85
N TYR A 176 4.60 -0.81 13.46
CA TYR A 176 4.23 -1.54 12.24
C TYR A 176 4.87 -0.95 10.97
N THR A 177 5.08 0.38 10.90
CA THR A 177 5.75 1.00 9.74
C THR A 177 7.22 0.59 9.62
N LYS A 178 7.85 0.27 10.75
CA LYS A 178 9.20 -0.32 10.78
C LYS A 178 9.18 -1.80 10.41
N ASP A 179 8.16 -2.54 10.86
CA ASP A 179 8.04 -3.97 10.60
C ASP A 179 7.92 -4.27 9.10
N VAL A 180 7.21 -3.44 8.32
CA VAL A 180 7.08 -3.56 6.86
C VAL A 180 8.42 -3.54 6.12
N VAL A 181 9.39 -2.77 6.63
CA VAL A 181 10.68 -2.55 5.97
C VAL A 181 11.87 -3.03 6.80
N THR A 182 11.63 -3.96 7.70
CA THR A 182 12.68 -4.69 8.42
C THR A 182 12.95 -6.01 7.71
N ASP A 183 14.20 -6.21 7.28
CA ASP A 183 14.60 -7.42 6.57
C ASP A 183 14.65 -8.67 7.49
N ALA A 184 14.86 -9.84 6.88
CA ALA A 184 14.94 -11.11 7.60
C ALA A 184 16.09 -11.17 8.63
N ASN A 185 17.07 -10.25 8.55
CA ASN A 185 18.18 -10.13 9.51
C ASN A 185 17.89 -9.11 10.63
N GLY A 186 16.69 -8.52 10.65
CA GLY A 186 16.29 -7.50 11.62
C GLY A 186 16.86 -6.11 11.35
N GLN A 187 17.30 -5.82 10.12
CA GLN A 187 17.82 -4.52 9.73
C GLN A 187 16.69 -3.64 9.16
N LEU A 188 16.52 -2.44 9.68
CA LEU A 188 15.58 -1.45 9.13
C LEU A 188 16.13 -0.90 7.80
N LYS A 189 15.39 -1.06 6.71
CA LYS A 189 15.82 -0.76 5.33
C LYS A 189 15.06 0.43 4.70
N GLY A 190 14.14 1.03 5.43
CA GLY A 190 13.39 2.19 4.95
C GLY A 190 12.70 2.93 6.09
N VAL A 191 12.19 4.13 5.79
CA VAL A 191 11.37 4.94 6.69
C VAL A 191 10.20 5.53 5.93
N SER A 192 9.09 5.80 6.62
CA SER A 192 7.89 6.38 6.00
C SER A 192 7.50 7.68 6.67
N TRP A 193 6.99 8.63 5.88
CA TRP A 193 6.31 9.80 6.45
C TRP A 193 4.85 9.50 6.80
N GLN A 194 4.24 8.49 6.18
CA GLN A 194 2.82 8.17 6.32
C GLN A 194 2.59 7.03 7.31
N GLY A 195 1.45 7.08 8.00
CA GLY A 195 0.95 5.99 8.82
C GLY A 195 -0.16 5.17 8.17
N CYS A 196 -1.10 5.74 7.48
CA CYS A 196 -2.20 5.10 6.73
C CYS A 196 -3.14 4.16 7.52
N PRO A 197 -3.49 4.43 8.81
CA PRO A 197 -4.59 3.72 9.44
C PRO A 197 -5.89 4.03 8.69
N GLY A 198 -6.76 3.02 8.53
CA GLY A 198 -8.02 3.16 7.81
C GLY A 198 -9.21 3.42 8.73
N VAL A 199 -10.20 4.12 8.19
CA VAL A 199 -11.50 4.39 8.81
C VAL A 199 -12.62 4.14 7.80
N LEU A 200 -13.87 4.12 8.26
CA LEU A 200 -15.05 4.16 7.40
C LEU A 200 -15.45 5.62 7.19
N VAL A 201 -15.41 6.06 5.92
CA VAL A 201 -15.83 7.39 5.48
C VAL A 201 -17.25 7.29 4.93
N TYR A 202 -18.19 8.08 5.48
CA TYR A 202 -19.61 7.99 5.15
C TYR A 202 -20.19 9.28 4.59
N ASN A 203 -21.18 9.15 3.71
CA ASN A 203 -21.96 10.25 3.15
C ASN A 203 -22.96 10.77 4.21
N ARG A 204 -22.74 11.99 4.69
CA ARG A 204 -23.54 12.64 5.75
C ARG A 204 -25.00 12.85 5.34
N ALA A 205 -25.23 13.17 4.06
CA ALA A 205 -26.59 13.33 3.56
C ALA A 205 -27.37 12.01 3.59
N ALA A 206 -26.73 10.91 3.17
CA ALA A 206 -27.31 9.57 3.24
C ALA A 206 -27.55 9.13 4.70
N ALA A 207 -26.59 9.39 5.60
CA ALA A 207 -26.76 9.11 7.03
C ALA A 207 -27.97 9.85 7.61
N THR A 208 -28.08 11.16 7.37
CA THR A 208 -29.22 11.97 7.82
C THR A 208 -30.55 11.46 7.28
N GLU A 209 -30.59 11.14 5.95
CA GLU A 209 -31.81 10.66 5.30
C GLU A 209 -32.27 9.30 5.83
N VAL A 210 -31.33 8.37 6.02
CA VAL A 210 -31.67 6.95 6.29
C VAL A 210 -31.56 6.58 7.76
N LEU A 211 -30.55 7.09 8.47
CA LEU A 211 -30.33 6.80 9.89
C LEU A 211 -30.94 7.85 10.83
N GLY A 212 -31.33 9.03 10.28
CA GLY A 212 -31.95 10.11 11.01
C GLY A 212 -30.99 11.12 11.62
N ALA A 213 -29.67 10.86 11.57
CA ALA A 213 -28.62 11.79 11.96
C ALA A 213 -27.31 11.40 11.28
N ASP A 214 -26.37 12.37 11.21
CA ASP A 214 -25.06 12.21 10.56
C ASP A 214 -23.89 12.38 11.56
N ASP A 215 -24.18 12.30 12.85
CA ASP A 215 -23.15 12.34 13.87
C ASP A 215 -22.42 10.99 14.00
N HIS A 216 -21.17 11.06 14.50
CA HIS A 216 -20.30 9.92 14.68
C HIS A 216 -20.96 8.74 15.41
N ASP A 217 -21.61 8.99 16.56
CA ASP A 217 -22.14 7.93 17.41
C ASP A 217 -23.30 7.18 16.74
N THR A 218 -24.16 7.92 16.03
CA THR A 218 -25.28 7.33 15.27
C THR A 218 -24.75 6.44 14.14
N VAL A 219 -23.76 6.91 13.38
CA VAL A 219 -23.23 6.14 12.27
C VAL A 219 -22.39 4.98 12.77
N GLN A 220 -21.53 5.17 13.79
CA GLN A 220 -20.76 4.07 14.39
C GLN A 220 -21.65 2.95 14.92
N ALA A 221 -22.77 3.30 15.58
CA ALA A 221 -23.73 2.30 16.04
C ALA A 221 -24.33 1.48 14.90
N ALA A 222 -24.50 2.07 13.71
CA ALA A 222 -25.04 1.42 12.51
C ALA A 222 -24.03 0.54 11.77
N VAL A 223 -22.71 0.70 12.04
CA VAL A 223 -21.63 -0.03 11.31
C VAL A 223 -20.60 -0.67 12.25
N LYS A 224 -20.88 -0.82 13.53
CA LYS A 224 -19.94 -1.24 14.59
C LYS A 224 -19.38 -2.66 14.45
N ASP A 225 -20.03 -3.50 13.68
CA ASP A 225 -19.66 -4.89 13.38
C ASP A 225 -20.25 -5.30 12.03
N TRP A 226 -19.79 -6.41 11.46
CA TRP A 226 -20.22 -6.85 10.13
C TRP A 226 -21.71 -7.24 10.06
N ASP A 227 -22.29 -7.77 11.12
CA ASP A 227 -23.73 -8.09 11.16
C ASP A 227 -24.58 -6.81 11.11
N THR A 228 -24.20 -5.80 11.88
CA THR A 228 -24.86 -4.49 11.88
C THR A 228 -24.62 -3.75 10.56
N PHE A 229 -23.41 -3.85 9.98
CA PHE A 229 -23.07 -3.31 8.67
C PHE A 229 -24.00 -3.87 7.58
N LEU A 230 -24.19 -5.19 7.52
CA LEU A 230 -25.10 -5.84 6.57
C LEU A 230 -26.57 -5.44 6.77
N ALA A 231 -27.01 -5.30 8.02
CA ALA A 231 -28.36 -4.79 8.31
C ALA A 231 -28.55 -3.34 7.84
N THR A 232 -27.52 -2.51 8.01
CA THR A 232 -27.50 -1.12 7.50
C THR A 232 -27.45 -1.11 5.98
N ALA A 233 -26.71 -2.02 5.33
CA ALA A 233 -26.67 -2.15 3.87
C ALA A 233 -28.07 -2.40 3.28
N ALA A 234 -28.88 -3.25 3.93
CA ALA A 234 -30.27 -3.48 3.52
C ALA A 234 -31.12 -2.19 3.65
N THR A 235 -30.97 -1.46 4.77
CA THR A 235 -31.70 -0.20 5.01
C THR A 235 -31.32 0.89 4.00
N MET A 236 -30.01 1.00 3.68
CA MET A 236 -29.49 1.92 2.66
C MET A 236 -30.04 1.57 1.28
N SER A 237 -30.06 0.28 0.94
CA SER A 237 -30.60 -0.21 -0.34
C SER A 237 -32.08 0.09 -0.51
N ASP A 238 -32.87 -0.06 0.54
CA ASP A 238 -34.33 0.32 0.54
C ASP A 238 -34.55 1.82 0.26
N ALA A 239 -33.58 2.67 0.65
CA ALA A 239 -33.58 4.10 0.35
C ALA A 239 -32.92 4.46 -1.00
N GLY A 240 -32.42 3.47 -1.74
CA GLY A 240 -31.81 3.63 -3.05
C GLY A 240 -30.32 3.99 -3.03
N TYR A 241 -29.65 3.75 -1.92
CA TYR A 241 -28.18 3.87 -1.81
C TYR A 241 -27.52 2.49 -1.89
N LYS A 242 -26.33 2.45 -2.48
CA LYS A 242 -25.41 1.33 -2.26
C LYS A 242 -24.69 1.52 -0.94
N MET A 243 -24.41 0.44 -0.23
CA MET A 243 -23.61 0.50 1.00
C MET A 243 -22.17 0.90 0.69
N THR A 244 -21.52 0.20 -0.27
CA THR A 244 -20.20 0.51 -0.81
C THR A 244 -20.25 0.62 -2.32
N ALA A 245 -19.29 1.28 -2.95
CA ALA A 245 -19.22 1.39 -4.41
C ALA A 245 -18.88 0.04 -5.05
N THR A 246 -17.97 -0.70 -4.45
CA THR A 246 -17.53 -2.02 -4.92
C THR A 246 -17.28 -2.98 -3.75
N THR A 247 -17.25 -4.27 -4.04
CA THR A 247 -16.84 -5.32 -3.07
C THR A 247 -15.43 -5.08 -2.53
N ASN A 248 -14.55 -4.51 -3.36
CA ASN A 248 -13.15 -4.28 -3.03
C ASN A 248 -12.93 -3.15 -2.00
N ASP A 249 -13.91 -2.24 -1.80
CA ASP A 249 -13.82 -1.19 -0.77
C ASP A 249 -13.54 -1.76 0.63
N ALA A 250 -14.14 -2.90 0.96
CA ALA A 250 -13.96 -3.54 2.27
C ALA A 250 -12.82 -4.57 2.32
N PHE A 251 -12.20 -4.92 1.18
CA PHE A 251 -11.23 -6.03 1.13
C PHE A 251 -10.08 -5.85 2.12
N ARG A 252 -9.51 -4.65 2.20
CA ARG A 252 -8.38 -4.35 3.11
C ARG A 252 -8.72 -4.57 4.58
N VAL A 253 -9.98 -4.32 4.98
CA VAL A 253 -10.41 -4.56 6.36
C VAL A 253 -10.31 -6.04 6.71
N PHE A 254 -10.63 -6.94 5.78
CA PHE A 254 -10.53 -8.38 5.98
C PHE A 254 -9.10 -8.90 5.82
N SER A 255 -8.38 -8.45 4.79
CA SER A 255 -7.03 -8.95 4.50
C SER A 255 -5.98 -8.52 5.52
N ASN A 256 -6.18 -7.39 6.19
CA ASN A 256 -5.29 -6.96 7.29
C ASN A 256 -5.56 -7.70 8.62
N ASN A 257 -6.70 -8.35 8.74
CA ASN A 257 -7.10 -9.03 9.98
C ASN A 257 -7.05 -10.55 9.86
N VAL A 258 -6.16 -11.05 9.00
CA VAL A 258 -5.93 -12.49 8.82
C VAL A 258 -5.17 -13.10 9.99
N THR A 259 -5.43 -14.35 10.29
CA THR A 259 -4.79 -15.14 11.35
C THR A 259 -3.73 -16.09 10.81
N THR A 260 -3.68 -16.27 9.49
CA THR A 260 -2.69 -17.09 8.78
C THR A 260 -2.15 -16.33 7.57
N LYS A 261 -0.91 -16.61 7.23
CA LYS A 261 -0.26 -16.03 6.05
C LYS A 261 -0.88 -16.54 4.76
N TRP A 262 -0.84 -15.73 3.69
CA TRP A 262 -1.19 -16.21 2.35
C TRP A 262 -0.33 -17.39 1.91
N VAL A 263 0.95 -17.41 2.30
CA VAL A 263 1.87 -18.50 1.97
C VAL A 263 2.59 -18.97 3.22
N GLU A 264 2.46 -20.26 3.53
CA GLU A 264 3.21 -20.93 4.59
C GLU A 264 3.88 -22.20 4.05
N ASN A 265 5.21 -22.31 4.24
CA ASN A 265 6.00 -23.44 3.77
C ASN A 265 5.85 -23.75 2.26
N GLY A 266 5.67 -22.70 1.44
CA GLY A 266 5.46 -22.82 0.00
C GLY A 266 4.04 -23.23 -0.43
N ALA A 267 3.10 -23.32 0.51
CA ALA A 267 1.70 -23.61 0.21
C ALA A 267 0.83 -22.38 0.35
N ILE A 268 -0.09 -22.17 -0.60
CA ILE A 268 -1.08 -21.09 -0.60
C ILE A 268 -2.19 -21.42 0.39
N ASN A 269 -2.50 -20.48 1.27
CA ASN A 269 -3.60 -20.58 2.24
C ASN A 269 -4.63 -19.48 1.99
N ILE A 270 -5.89 -19.78 2.23
CA ILE A 270 -6.98 -18.79 2.23
C ILE A 270 -7.51 -18.71 3.66
N ASP A 271 -7.22 -17.59 4.31
CA ASP A 271 -7.65 -17.33 5.70
C ASP A 271 -9.19 -17.26 5.81
N ALA A 272 -9.70 -17.57 7.00
CA ALA A 272 -11.13 -17.52 7.27
C ALA A 272 -11.73 -16.11 7.11
N ASN A 273 -10.97 -15.04 7.39
CA ASN A 273 -11.40 -13.67 7.18
C ASN A 273 -11.50 -13.31 5.69
N ILE A 274 -10.57 -13.79 4.86
CA ILE A 274 -10.67 -13.64 3.40
C ILE A 274 -11.94 -14.33 2.88
N LYS A 275 -12.25 -15.52 3.38
CA LYS A 275 -13.50 -16.21 3.03
C LYS A 275 -14.74 -15.45 3.53
N ALA A 276 -14.70 -14.86 4.71
CA ALA A 276 -15.80 -14.04 5.23
C ALA A 276 -16.06 -12.81 4.35
N TRP A 277 -15.01 -12.17 3.79
CA TRP A 277 -15.16 -11.13 2.78
C TRP A 277 -15.90 -11.64 1.54
N VAL A 278 -15.58 -12.83 1.03
CA VAL A 278 -16.27 -13.44 -0.12
C VAL A 278 -17.75 -13.63 0.18
N ASP A 279 -18.08 -14.23 1.32
CA ASP A 279 -19.47 -14.53 1.72
C ASP A 279 -20.30 -13.23 1.89
N MET A 280 -19.71 -12.20 2.53
CA MET A 280 -20.32 -10.89 2.68
C MET A 280 -20.53 -10.21 1.33
N SER A 281 -19.49 -10.14 0.50
CA SER A 281 -19.52 -9.50 -0.81
C SER A 281 -20.54 -10.12 -1.73
N LYS A 282 -20.60 -11.45 -1.80
CA LYS A 282 -21.62 -12.17 -2.59
C LYS A 282 -23.03 -11.86 -2.10
N THR A 283 -23.25 -11.85 -0.80
CA THR A 283 -24.56 -11.47 -0.21
C THR A 283 -24.97 -10.07 -0.62
N MET A 284 -24.04 -9.09 -0.55
CA MET A 284 -24.33 -7.71 -0.90
C MET A 284 -24.54 -7.50 -2.40
N VAL A 285 -23.78 -8.19 -3.26
CA VAL A 285 -23.94 -8.12 -4.73
C VAL A 285 -25.29 -8.70 -5.13
N ASP A 286 -25.66 -9.89 -4.62
CA ASP A 286 -26.94 -10.54 -4.92
C ASP A 286 -28.15 -9.70 -4.48
N ALA A 287 -27.98 -8.91 -3.42
CA ALA A 287 -28.99 -7.98 -2.91
C ALA A 287 -28.94 -6.58 -3.57
N GLY A 288 -28.01 -6.31 -4.49
CA GLY A 288 -27.83 -5.00 -5.13
C GLY A 288 -27.29 -3.90 -4.20
N GLN A 289 -26.69 -4.27 -3.08
CA GLN A 289 -26.21 -3.36 -2.04
C GLN A 289 -24.78 -2.83 -2.30
N THR A 290 -24.06 -3.43 -3.24
CA THR A 290 -22.71 -3.01 -3.67
C THR A 290 -22.54 -3.30 -5.18
N GLY A 291 -21.46 -2.81 -5.77
CA GLY A 291 -21.01 -3.10 -7.14
C GLY A 291 -19.83 -4.05 -7.19
N THR A 292 -19.35 -4.29 -8.43
CA THR A 292 -18.17 -5.11 -8.75
C THR A 292 -17.15 -4.34 -9.59
N ALA A 293 -17.30 -3.02 -9.70
CA ALA A 293 -16.34 -2.17 -10.42
C ALA A 293 -14.95 -2.29 -9.81
N ASP A 294 -13.92 -2.15 -10.64
CA ASP A 294 -12.56 -2.12 -10.16
C ASP A 294 -12.29 -0.83 -9.39
N LEU A 295 -11.48 -0.91 -8.35
CA LEU A 295 -10.94 0.28 -7.67
C LEU A 295 -10.25 1.19 -8.71
N TRP A 296 -10.33 2.49 -8.49
CA TRP A 296 -9.74 3.54 -9.35
C TRP A 296 -10.46 3.74 -10.69
N SER A 297 -11.49 2.94 -11.01
CA SER A 297 -12.27 3.11 -12.22
C SER A 297 -13.23 4.32 -12.11
N ASP A 298 -13.68 4.82 -13.29
CA ASP A 298 -14.71 5.86 -13.35
C ASP A 298 -16.02 5.41 -12.68
N ASP A 299 -16.35 4.11 -12.72
CA ASP A 299 -17.56 3.58 -12.09
C ASP A 299 -17.47 3.56 -10.57
N TRP A 300 -16.29 3.33 -10.02
CA TRP A 300 -16.04 3.43 -8.58
C TRP A 300 -16.11 4.88 -8.11
N SER A 301 -15.45 5.80 -8.80
CA SER A 301 -15.37 7.22 -8.43
C SER A 301 -16.69 7.99 -8.60
N LYS A 302 -17.67 7.49 -9.35
CA LYS A 302 -19.02 8.05 -9.40
C LYS A 302 -19.68 8.20 -8.04
N GLY A 303 -19.34 7.34 -7.09
CA GLY A 303 -19.85 7.41 -5.72
C GLY A 303 -19.35 8.62 -4.91
N PHE A 304 -18.34 9.34 -5.38
CA PHE A 304 -17.87 10.59 -4.78
C PHE A 304 -18.79 11.78 -5.08
N TYR A 305 -19.81 11.57 -5.92
CA TYR A 305 -20.80 12.57 -6.30
C TYR A 305 -22.20 12.18 -5.82
N PRO A 306 -23.08 13.14 -5.53
CA PRO A 306 -24.40 12.88 -4.95
C PRO A 306 -25.27 11.90 -5.77
N GLU A 307 -25.15 11.92 -7.10
CA GLU A 307 -25.87 11.04 -8.01
C GLU A 307 -25.42 9.57 -7.96
N GLY A 308 -24.18 9.31 -7.52
CA GLY A 308 -23.66 7.95 -7.38
C GLY A 308 -24.30 7.16 -6.25
N LYS A 309 -24.90 7.86 -5.28
CA LYS A 309 -25.67 7.28 -4.17
C LYS A 309 -24.94 6.13 -3.47
N VAL A 310 -23.69 6.35 -3.08
CA VAL A 310 -22.89 5.45 -2.25
C VAL A 310 -22.88 5.98 -0.84
N PHE A 311 -23.09 5.08 0.15
CA PHE A 311 -23.10 5.43 1.55
C PHE A 311 -21.72 5.57 2.14
N CYS A 312 -20.82 4.57 1.93
CA CYS A 312 -19.51 4.61 2.56
C CYS A 312 -18.38 4.01 1.72
N TYR A 313 -17.18 4.40 2.12
CA TYR A 313 -15.88 3.89 1.65
C TYR A 313 -15.03 3.52 2.84
N PHE A 314 -14.05 2.66 2.65
CA PHE A 314 -13.02 2.35 3.64
C PHE A 314 -11.68 2.87 3.15
N GLY A 315 -10.99 3.68 3.95
CA GLY A 315 -9.68 4.19 3.56
C GLY A 315 -9.02 5.06 4.62
N PRO A 316 -7.73 5.34 4.43
CA PRO A 316 -6.95 6.24 5.26
C PRO A 316 -7.10 7.71 4.84
N ALA A 317 -6.31 8.60 5.47
CA ALA A 317 -6.35 10.04 5.20
C ALA A 317 -6.13 10.39 3.71
N TRP A 318 -5.17 9.73 3.04
CA TRP A 318 -4.91 9.97 1.62
C TRP A 318 -6.12 9.65 0.70
N LEU A 319 -6.98 8.68 1.05
CA LEU A 319 -8.21 8.45 0.27
C LEU A 319 -9.12 9.67 0.34
N VAL A 320 -9.30 10.23 1.52
CA VAL A 320 -10.18 11.39 1.78
C VAL A 320 -9.69 12.61 1.03
N ASP A 321 -8.42 12.95 1.15
CA ASP A 321 -7.86 14.20 0.58
C ASP A 321 -7.53 14.05 -0.92
N PHE A 322 -6.87 12.96 -1.31
CA PHE A 322 -6.33 12.81 -2.65
C PHE A 322 -7.34 12.22 -3.66
N CYS A 323 -8.21 11.28 -3.24
CA CYS A 323 -9.05 10.52 -4.17
C CYS A 323 -10.49 11.04 -4.27
N MET A 324 -11.07 11.60 -3.21
CA MET A 324 -12.51 11.92 -3.15
C MET A 324 -12.92 13.19 -3.89
N ALA A 325 -12.09 13.66 -4.82
CA ALA A 325 -12.38 14.78 -5.73
C ALA A 325 -12.69 16.11 -4.98
N ALA A 326 -11.93 16.44 -3.92
CA ALA A 326 -12.12 17.65 -3.12
C ALA A 326 -12.03 18.95 -3.93
N ASP A 327 -11.27 18.98 -5.03
CA ASP A 327 -11.11 20.12 -5.94
C ASP A 327 -12.30 20.29 -6.92
N ASP A 328 -13.19 19.30 -7.07
CA ASP A 328 -14.38 19.38 -7.91
C ASP A 328 -15.60 19.87 -7.11
N THR A 329 -16.08 21.07 -7.43
CA THR A 329 -17.21 21.71 -6.74
C THR A 329 -18.51 20.91 -6.79
N ALA A 330 -18.65 19.93 -7.67
CA ALA A 330 -19.81 19.05 -7.77
C ALA A 330 -19.72 17.84 -6.82
N SER A 331 -18.54 17.54 -6.30
CA SER A 331 -18.31 16.40 -5.41
C SER A 331 -18.93 16.61 -4.03
N ILE A 332 -19.15 15.50 -3.32
CA ILE A 332 -19.56 15.51 -1.91
C ILE A 332 -18.44 16.11 -1.05
N ALA A 333 -17.18 15.79 -1.36
CA ALA A 333 -16.00 16.25 -0.65
C ALA A 333 -15.85 17.78 -0.65
N ALA A 334 -16.01 18.42 -1.80
CA ALA A 334 -15.92 19.89 -1.93
C ALA A 334 -16.98 20.64 -1.08
N GLN A 335 -18.03 19.95 -0.63
CA GLN A 335 -19.10 20.50 0.19
C GLN A 335 -18.96 20.13 1.67
N GLY A 336 -17.88 19.44 2.08
CA GLY A 336 -17.72 18.90 3.42
C GLY A 336 -18.78 17.86 3.77
N GLY A 337 -19.24 17.12 2.77
CA GLY A 337 -20.39 16.21 2.89
C GLY A 337 -20.03 14.79 3.36
N TRP A 338 -18.75 14.53 3.63
CA TRP A 338 -18.33 13.27 4.24
C TRP A 338 -18.17 13.39 5.76
N GLY A 339 -18.28 12.27 6.46
CA GLY A 339 -17.91 12.09 7.86
C GLY A 339 -17.09 10.84 7.99
N ALA A 340 -16.46 10.62 9.14
CA ALA A 340 -15.66 9.43 9.40
C ALA A 340 -16.05 8.76 10.73
N THR A 341 -15.87 7.43 10.78
CA THR A 341 -16.06 6.60 11.97
C THR A 341 -15.15 5.39 11.91
N GLU A 342 -14.88 4.71 13.04
CA GLU A 342 -14.01 3.54 13.11
C GLU A 342 -14.46 2.39 12.22
N GLY A 343 -15.76 2.31 11.97
CA GLY A 343 -16.34 1.22 11.20
C GLY A 343 -16.39 -0.09 12.00
N PRO A 344 -16.56 -1.24 11.32
CA PRO A 344 -16.70 -2.54 11.98
C PRO A 344 -15.38 -3.08 12.53
N GLN A 345 -14.25 -2.68 11.98
CA GLN A 345 -12.92 -3.22 12.32
C GLN A 345 -11.81 -2.29 11.83
N GLY A 346 -10.73 -2.16 12.62
CA GLY A 346 -9.54 -1.39 12.22
C GLY A 346 -8.72 -2.09 11.15
N PHE A 347 -8.03 -1.30 10.33
CA PHE A 347 -7.17 -1.78 9.24
C PHE A 347 -6.17 -0.69 8.86
N TYR A 348 -5.25 -1.03 7.96
CA TYR A 348 -4.43 -0.04 7.27
C TYR A 348 -4.51 -0.27 5.75
N TRP A 349 -4.18 0.75 4.98
CA TRP A 349 -4.11 0.62 3.54
C TRP A 349 -3.03 1.52 2.95
N GLY A 350 -2.08 0.89 2.23
CA GLY A 350 -1.01 1.61 1.56
C GLY A 350 0.06 2.14 2.51
N GLY A 351 0.64 3.23 2.11
CA GLY A 351 1.80 3.86 2.73
C GLY A 351 3.03 3.73 1.86
N THR A 352 3.87 4.72 1.95
CA THR A 352 5.07 4.87 1.12
C THR A 352 6.31 4.91 2.00
N TRP A 353 7.28 4.06 1.69
CA TRP A 353 8.58 4.03 2.36
C TRP A 353 9.68 4.56 1.47
N ILE A 354 10.55 5.34 2.06
CA ILE A 354 11.77 5.88 1.46
C ILE A 354 12.90 4.90 1.73
N CYS A 355 13.48 4.32 0.69
CA CYS A 355 14.59 3.38 0.74
C CYS A 355 15.82 4.00 0.08
N GLY A 356 17.01 3.74 0.65
CA GLY A 356 18.28 4.08 0.02
C GLY A 356 18.83 2.92 -0.79
N ALA A 357 19.36 3.20 -1.98
CA ALA A 357 19.92 2.18 -2.84
C ALA A 357 21.38 1.86 -2.48
N ASN A 358 21.73 0.58 -2.55
CA ASN A 358 23.14 0.16 -2.47
C ASN A 358 23.88 0.64 -3.72
N GLY A 359 24.97 1.36 -3.53
CA GLY A 359 25.72 2.03 -4.59
C GLY A 359 25.44 3.53 -4.70
N THR A 360 24.62 4.12 -3.80
CA THR A 360 24.44 5.58 -3.75
C THR A 360 25.75 6.30 -3.43
N ASP A 361 25.98 7.41 -4.10
CA ASP A 361 27.08 8.33 -3.81
C ASP A 361 26.61 9.68 -3.21
N ASN A 362 25.34 9.71 -2.73
CA ASN A 362 24.66 10.83 -2.08
C ASN A 362 24.07 10.42 -0.71
N ALA A 363 24.79 9.60 0.07
CA ALA A 363 24.26 9.02 1.31
C ALA A 363 23.83 10.08 2.34
N ALA A 364 24.54 11.20 2.42
CA ALA A 364 24.22 12.29 3.34
C ALA A 364 22.89 12.97 2.96
N GLU A 365 22.65 13.23 1.67
CA GLU A 365 21.42 13.82 1.17
C GLU A 365 20.22 12.88 1.37
N VAL A 366 20.39 11.59 1.08
CA VAL A 366 19.36 10.57 1.32
C VAL A 366 19.02 10.50 2.81
N CYS A 367 20.03 10.47 3.68
CA CYS A 367 19.84 10.48 5.13
C CYS A 367 19.10 11.74 5.62
N ASP A 368 19.48 12.92 5.12
CA ASP A 368 18.84 14.18 5.54
C ASP A 368 17.40 14.26 5.06
N ILE A 369 17.10 13.87 3.81
CA ILE A 369 15.73 13.77 3.31
C ILE A 369 14.90 12.85 4.22
N MET A 370 15.39 11.66 4.52
CA MET A 370 14.72 10.72 5.42
C MET A 370 14.46 11.37 6.79
N LYS A 371 15.45 12.02 7.39
CA LYS A 371 15.31 12.68 8.70
C LYS A 371 14.30 13.82 8.67
N GLN A 372 14.40 14.72 7.71
CA GLN A 372 13.50 15.87 7.65
C GLN A 372 12.05 15.46 7.43
N LEU A 373 11.80 14.55 6.49
CA LEU A 373 10.43 14.19 6.08
C LEU A 373 9.80 13.08 6.93
N THR A 374 10.53 12.45 7.87
CA THR A 374 9.95 11.37 8.68
C THR A 374 10.17 11.50 10.19
N THR A 375 11.14 12.30 10.62
CA THR A 375 11.49 12.42 12.05
C THR A 375 11.41 13.84 12.60
N ASN A 376 11.42 14.86 11.74
CA ASN A 376 11.27 16.26 12.15
C ASN A 376 9.81 16.55 12.50
N THR A 377 9.50 16.59 13.80
CA THR A 377 8.13 16.78 14.30
C THR A 377 7.45 18.05 13.79
N ASP A 378 8.18 19.13 13.56
CA ASP A 378 7.59 20.38 13.07
C ASP A 378 7.19 20.25 11.59
N ILE A 379 8.05 19.68 10.75
CA ILE A 379 7.73 19.36 9.34
C ILE A 379 6.57 18.36 9.27
N MET A 380 6.57 17.34 10.12
CA MET A 380 5.48 16.36 10.15
C MET A 380 4.14 17.02 10.50
N LYS A 381 4.10 18.01 11.40
CA LYS A 381 2.89 18.79 11.66
C LYS A 381 2.48 19.68 10.47
N GLU A 382 3.45 20.23 9.75
CA GLU A 382 3.16 21.00 8.51
C GLU A 382 2.50 20.11 7.47
N ILE A 383 2.98 18.87 7.27
CA ILE A 383 2.37 17.88 6.38
C ILE A 383 0.93 17.58 6.81
N VAL A 384 0.65 17.36 8.11
CA VAL A 384 -0.72 17.14 8.60
C VAL A 384 -1.64 18.28 8.19
N VAL A 385 -1.19 19.54 8.35
CA VAL A 385 -2.02 20.73 8.10
C VAL A 385 -2.18 21.04 6.62
N ALA A 386 -1.11 20.87 5.84
CA ALA A 386 -1.09 21.24 4.42
C ALA A 386 -1.69 20.18 3.51
N ASP A 387 -1.49 18.91 3.88
CA ASP A 387 -1.84 17.76 3.05
C ASP A 387 -2.92 16.85 3.67
N ASN A 388 -3.46 17.23 4.84
CA ASN A 388 -4.43 16.43 5.62
C ASN A 388 -4.01 14.97 5.85
N ASP A 389 -2.70 14.69 5.87
CA ASP A 389 -2.17 13.32 5.96
C ASP A 389 -2.04 12.86 7.42
N PHE A 390 -2.07 11.54 7.62
CA PHE A 390 -1.71 10.91 8.89
C PHE A 390 -0.22 10.55 8.87
N VAL A 391 0.58 11.30 9.64
CA VAL A 391 2.05 11.16 9.59
C VAL A 391 2.58 10.12 10.57
N ASN A 392 3.72 9.51 10.20
CA ASN A 392 4.40 8.48 10.99
C ASN A 392 5.32 9.10 12.07
N ASN A 393 4.74 9.98 12.90
CA ASN A 393 5.45 10.67 13.98
C ASN A 393 4.49 10.85 15.16
N LYS A 394 4.66 10.03 16.21
CA LYS A 394 3.77 10.02 17.38
C LYS A 394 3.61 11.38 18.04
N PRO A 395 4.69 12.15 18.34
CA PRO A 395 4.56 13.48 18.93
C PRO A 395 3.78 14.48 18.05
N ALA A 396 3.94 14.41 16.73
CA ALA A 396 3.17 15.26 15.81
C ALA A 396 1.68 14.87 15.85
N MET A 397 1.39 13.57 15.76
CA MET A 397 0.02 13.07 15.75
C MET A 397 -0.70 13.33 17.07
N ASP A 398 -0.04 13.10 18.23
CA ASP A 398 -0.61 13.39 19.55
C ASP A 398 -0.96 14.88 19.70
N ALA A 399 -0.06 15.77 19.22
CA ALA A 399 -0.32 17.20 19.27
C ALA A 399 -1.47 17.63 18.37
N MET A 400 -1.52 17.13 17.13
CA MET A 400 -2.58 17.47 16.17
C MET A 400 -3.92 16.84 16.51
N ALA A 401 -3.94 15.63 17.06
CA ALA A 401 -5.16 14.98 17.55
C ALA A 401 -5.78 15.75 18.72
N ALA A 402 -4.97 16.40 19.56
CA ALA A 402 -5.44 17.23 20.67
C ALA A 402 -5.77 18.68 20.28
N ASP A 403 -5.51 19.10 19.04
CA ASP A 403 -5.78 20.46 18.57
C ASP A 403 -7.27 20.61 18.19
N GLU A 404 -8.02 21.30 19.04
CA GLU A 404 -9.45 21.58 18.81
C GLU A 404 -9.69 22.55 17.64
N THR A 405 -8.66 23.17 17.08
CA THR A 405 -8.76 24.09 15.94
C THR A 405 -8.50 23.40 14.61
N TYR A 406 -7.93 22.20 14.62
CA TYR A 406 -7.73 21.39 13.42
C TYR A 406 -9.03 20.67 13.02
N GLY A 407 -9.32 20.67 11.74
CA GLY A 407 -10.47 19.96 11.17
C GLY A 407 -10.33 19.84 9.66
N ASP A 408 -10.65 18.66 9.17
CA ASP A 408 -10.64 18.35 7.74
C ASP A 408 -11.89 18.91 7.05
N ALA A 409 -11.71 19.74 6.05
CA ALA A 409 -12.80 20.38 5.31
C ALA A 409 -13.67 19.36 4.55
N VAL A 410 -13.09 18.29 4.03
CA VAL A 410 -13.79 17.19 3.35
C VAL A 410 -14.72 16.46 4.31
N LEU A 411 -14.31 16.34 5.56
CA LEU A 411 -15.07 15.71 6.66
C LEU A 411 -15.97 16.73 7.42
N GLY A 412 -16.29 17.87 6.78
CA GLY A 412 -17.18 18.87 7.38
C GLY A 412 -16.58 19.61 8.60
N GLY A 413 -15.26 19.69 8.67
CA GLY A 413 -14.51 20.31 9.77
C GLY A 413 -14.30 19.38 10.97
N MET A 414 -14.56 18.11 10.85
CA MET A 414 -14.24 17.10 11.87
C MET A 414 -12.72 16.87 11.95
N ASN A 415 -12.18 16.75 13.17
CA ASN A 415 -10.81 16.25 13.36
C ASN A 415 -10.81 14.71 13.42
N PRO A 416 -10.33 13.98 12.38
CA PRO A 416 -10.33 12.52 12.37
C PRO A 416 -9.12 11.92 13.09
N LEU A 417 -8.12 12.74 13.46
CA LEU A 417 -6.82 12.26 13.94
C LEU A 417 -6.90 11.45 15.26
N PRO A 418 -7.77 11.77 16.24
CA PRO A 418 -7.93 10.93 17.43
C PRO A 418 -8.35 9.49 17.08
N MET A 419 -9.21 9.33 16.06
CA MET A 419 -9.69 8.04 15.59
C MET A 419 -8.56 7.27 14.87
N TYR A 420 -7.83 7.93 13.98
CA TYR A 420 -6.65 7.35 13.34
C TYR A 420 -5.59 6.92 14.36
N CYS A 421 -5.29 7.76 15.36
CA CYS A 421 -4.35 7.43 16.43
C CYS A 421 -4.77 6.19 17.23
N ALA A 422 -6.06 6.04 17.50
CA ALA A 422 -6.59 4.86 18.18
C ALA A 422 -6.56 3.59 17.29
N GLY A 423 -6.69 3.76 15.99
CA GLY A 423 -6.64 2.68 14.99
C GLY A 423 -5.23 2.15 14.76
N VAL A 424 -4.28 3.05 14.61
CA VAL A 424 -2.88 2.72 14.25
C VAL A 424 -2.18 1.82 15.27
N GLU A 425 -2.49 1.95 16.54
CA GLU A 425 -1.91 1.12 17.61
C GLU A 425 -2.40 -0.34 17.60
N LYS A 426 -3.40 -0.66 16.77
CA LYS A 426 -3.99 -2.00 16.64
C LYS A 426 -3.52 -2.75 15.39
N ILE A 427 -2.73 -2.12 14.55
CA ILE A 427 -2.22 -2.73 13.32
C ILE A 427 -1.20 -3.81 13.67
N ASP A 428 -1.43 -5.02 13.16
CA ASP A 428 -0.57 -6.20 13.31
C ASP A 428 -0.20 -6.76 11.94
N LEU A 429 1.08 -6.73 11.60
CA LEU A 429 1.64 -7.18 10.33
C LEU A 429 2.35 -8.52 10.42
N SER A 430 2.18 -9.27 11.52
CA SER A 430 2.87 -10.55 11.76
C SER A 430 2.60 -11.61 10.68
N ASN A 431 1.51 -11.45 9.92
CA ASN A 431 1.12 -12.35 8.83
C ASN A 431 1.48 -11.83 7.43
N LEU A 432 2.16 -10.68 7.32
CA LEU A 432 2.59 -10.14 6.03
C LEU A 432 3.67 -11.03 5.39
N THR A 433 3.60 -11.20 4.06
CA THR A 433 4.59 -11.92 3.26
C THR A 433 4.87 -11.18 1.94
N ASN A 434 5.99 -11.50 1.28
CA ASN A 434 6.32 -10.99 -0.06
C ASN A 434 5.39 -11.50 -1.18
N TYR A 435 4.46 -12.39 -0.87
CA TYR A 435 3.45 -12.92 -1.81
C TYR A 435 2.10 -12.17 -1.72
N ASP A 436 1.92 -11.32 -0.71
CA ASP A 436 0.60 -10.74 -0.39
C ASP A 436 0.03 -9.92 -1.54
N GLN A 437 0.83 -9.09 -2.22
CA GLN A 437 0.37 -8.33 -3.38
C GLN A 437 -0.22 -9.26 -4.45
N GLY A 438 0.56 -10.23 -4.89
CA GLY A 438 0.13 -11.15 -5.96
C GLY A 438 -1.05 -12.02 -5.57
N CYS A 439 -1.13 -12.45 -4.31
CA CYS A 439 -2.27 -13.20 -3.79
C CYS A 439 -3.53 -12.32 -3.70
N ASN A 440 -3.43 -11.11 -3.14
CA ASN A 440 -4.55 -10.18 -3.01
C ASN A 440 -5.14 -9.80 -4.38
N GLU A 441 -4.29 -9.39 -5.34
CA GLU A 441 -4.71 -9.04 -6.69
C GLU A 441 -5.37 -10.21 -7.42
N SER A 442 -4.72 -11.37 -7.41
CA SER A 442 -5.26 -12.56 -8.08
C SER A 442 -6.55 -13.05 -7.45
N PHE A 443 -6.69 -12.93 -6.12
CA PHE A 443 -7.89 -13.33 -5.40
C PHE A 443 -9.08 -12.41 -5.71
N GLN A 444 -8.88 -11.10 -5.62
CA GLN A 444 -9.94 -10.13 -5.95
C GLN A 444 -10.41 -10.25 -7.39
N LEU A 445 -9.46 -10.41 -8.34
CA LEU A 445 -9.79 -10.60 -9.76
C LEU A 445 -10.59 -11.88 -9.98
N ALA A 446 -10.18 -13.00 -9.40
CA ALA A 446 -10.89 -14.28 -9.53
C ALA A 446 -12.28 -14.25 -8.88
N MET A 447 -12.41 -13.65 -7.69
CA MET A 447 -13.69 -13.56 -6.99
C MET A 447 -14.67 -12.61 -7.68
N LYS A 448 -14.20 -11.62 -8.44
CA LYS A 448 -15.07 -10.78 -9.28
C LYS A 448 -15.92 -11.64 -10.23
N GLU A 449 -15.34 -12.64 -10.89
CA GLU A 449 -16.08 -13.57 -11.77
C GLU A 449 -17.18 -14.35 -11.02
N TYR A 450 -16.92 -14.74 -9.77
CA TYR A 450 -17.92 -15.37 -8.91
C TYR A 450 -19.03 -14.37 -8.50
N PHE A 451 -18.68 -13.16 -8.11
CA PHE A 451 -19.64 -12.14 -7.71
C PHE A 451 -20.59 -11.76 -8.85
N GLU A 452 -20.08 -11.67 -10.07
CA GLU A 452 -20.85 -11.36 -11.28
C GLU A 452 -21.65 -12.55 -11.81
N GLY A 453 -21.44 -13.76 -11.27
CA GLY A 453 -22.12 -14.98 -11.70
C GLY A 453 -21.58 -15.59 -12.99
N ASN A 454 -20.38 -15.18 -13.42
CA ASN A 454 -19.67 -15.71 -14.58
C ASN A 454 -18.97 -17.04 -14.25
N ALA A 455 -18.65 -17.29 -12.97
CA ALA A 455 -18.02 -18.51 -12.47
C ALA A 455 -18.70 -18.98 -11.18
N THR A 456 -18.61 -20.28 -10.90
CA THR A 456 -18.89 -20.83 -9.56
C THR A 456 -17.75 -20.45 -8.60
N TYR A 457 -17.95 -20.61 -7.30
CA TYR A 457 -16.90 -20.34 -6.30
C TYR A 457 -15.66 -21.24 -6.53
N GLU A 458 -15.89 -22.51 -6.87
CA GLU A 458 -14.82 -23.46 -7.16
C GLU A 458 -14.04 -23.07 -8.43
N GLU A 459 -14.72 -22.64 -9.49
CA GLU A 459 -14.06 -22.16 -10.70
C GLU A 459 -13.27 -20.86 -10.44
N ALA A 460 -13.78 -19.95 -9.60
CA ALA A 460 -13.05 -18.76 -9.18
C ALA A 460 -11.81 -19.10 -8.35
N LEU A 461 -11.86 -20.12 -7.48
CA LEU A 461 -10.68 -20.62 -6.77
C LEU A 461 -9.63 -21.19 -7.74
N ASP A 462 -10.06 -21.93 -8.76
CA ASP A 462 -9.14 -22.46 -9.78
C ASP A 462 -8.45 -21.31 -10.56
N LEU A 463 -9.19 -20.24 -10.87
CA LEU A 463 -8.63 -19.03 -11.48
C LEU A 463 -7.61 -18.36 -10.54
N PHE A 464 -7.92 -18.22 -9.26
CA PHE A 464 -7.01 -17.67 -8.26
C PHE A 464 -5.70 -18.46 -8.17
N TYR A 465 -5.79 -19.78 -7.97
CA TYR A 465 -4.59 -20.62 -7.87
C TYR A 465 -3.76 -20.59 -9.15
N THR A 466 -4.41 -20.57 -10.31
CA THR A 466 -3.72 -20.43 -11.60
C THR A 466 -2.97 -19.09 -11.65
N GLY A 467 -3.62 -17.98 -11.35
CA GLY A 467 -3.02 -16.66 -11.39
C GLY A 467 -1.84 -16.50 -10.43
N VAL A 468 -1.95 -17.05 -9.21
CA VAL A 468 -0.84 -17.01 -8.24
C VAL A 468 0.33 -17.90 -8.68
N THR A 469 0.07 -19.12 -9.16
CA THR A 469 1.15 -20.04 -9.58
C THR A 469 1.81 -19.65 -10.91
N GLU A 470 1.15 -18.84 -11.74
CA GLU A 470 1.78 -18.21 -12.91
C GLU A 470 2.75 -17.11 -12.48
N LYS A 471 2.42 -16.32 -11.41
CA LYS A 471 3.32 -15.31 -10.84
C LYS A 471 4.46 -15.93 -10.03
N TYR A 472 4.17 -16.99 -9.27
CA TYR A 472 5.05 -17.65 -8.30
C TYR A 472 5.07 -19.17 -8.53
N PRO A 473 5.83 -19.65 -9.53
CA PRO A 473 5.82 -21.07 -9.94
C PRO A 473 6.31 -22.05 -8.87
N GLU A 474 6.99 -21.57 -7.83
CA GLU A 474 7.45 -22.37 -6.70
C GLU A 474 6.35 -22.73 -5.70
N LEU A 475 5.18 -22.06 -5.75
CA LEU A 475 4.10 -22.27 -4.81
C LEU A 475 3.21 -23.46 -5.19
N THR A 476 2.59 -24.05 -4.15
CA THR A 476 1.64 -25.17 -4.26
C THR A 476 0.30 -24.83 -3.57
N TYR A 477 -0.77 -25.57 -3.90
CA TYR A 477 -2.10 -25.39 -3.28
C TYR A 477 -2.81 -26.73 -3.13
#